data_ffbb9e490e2d43cb058445f3599cfb1e
#
_entry.id   ffbb9e490e2d43cb058445f3599cfb1e
#
_cell.length_a   1.000
_cell.length_b   1.000
_cell.length_c   1.000
_cell.angle_alpha   90.00
_cell.angle_beta   90.00
_cell.angle_gamma   90.00
#
_symmetry.space_group_name_H-M   'P 1'
#
loop_
_entity.id
_entity.type
_entity.pdbx_description
1 polymer ?
#
loop_
_entity_poly.entity_id
_entity_poly.type
_entity_poly.pdbx_seq_one_letter_code
_entity_poly.pdbx_strand_id
1 'polypeptide(L)'
;MPEVFGLHENADIAKDNREAMQLLAGALLTQPQISGIGVEKDTDKVVFALVDEILSKMRPPFDIEYVSNKYPVLYVNSMNTVLRQELVKFNELTEVIKETLDNVRKAIKGLVLMSPELEDVYLNLSIGKVPLAWDRKSYPSLKPLGSYVNDLVARLQFLQDWIDHDAPNVFWISGFFFTQSFLTAVLQNYARKHKIPIDWLDFEFEITSFESNVSTTPSFGVYIHGLFLEGARWNRDTKLLDESKPKIMFDLLPIIWIKPGERSKFNIRDVYYCPVYKTSVRRGVLATTGHSSNFILYILIPTDLDESHWINRGVAALCQSDD
;
A
#
# COMPACT_ATOMS: atom_id res chain seq x y z
N MET A 1 3.29 -11.72 28.69
CA MET A 1 4.58 -11.35 28.08
C MET A 1 4.67 -12.05 26.73
N PRO A 2 4.93 -11.35 25.65
CA PRO A 2 4.94 -11.91 24.30
C PRO A 2 6.06 -12.95 24.10
N GLU A 3 7.16 -12.83 24.82
CA GLU A 3 8.32 -13.72 24.70
C GLU A 3 7.98 -15.18 25.07
N VAL A 4 6.98 -15.39 25.91
CA VAL A 4 6.49 -16.76 26.26
C VAL A 4 5.95 -17.47 25.01
N PHE A 5 5.45 -16.70 24.04
CA PHE A 5 4.94 -17.19 22.75
C PHE A 5 5.96 -17.08 21.61
N GLY A 6 7.24 -16.76 21.93
CA GLY A 6 8.28 -16.57 20.92
C GLY A 6 8.26 -15.23 20.19
N LEU A 7 7.37 -14.30 20.58
CA LEU A 7 7.28 -12.98 19.96
C LEU A 7 8.37 -12.04 20.53
N HIS A 8 8.74 -11.02 19.75
CA HIS A 8 9.60 -9.94 20.21
C HIS A 8 8.85 -9.04 21.22
N GLU A 9 9.56 -8.37 22.14
CA GLU A 9 8.97 -7.43 23.12
C GLU A 9 8.14 -6.31 22.46
N ASN A 10 8.46 -5.91 21.23
CA ASN A 10 7.69 -4.94 20.47
C ASN A 10 6.22 -5.36 20.22
N ALA A 11 5.90 -6.65 20.36
CA ALA A 11 4.54 -7.14 20.21
C ALA A 11 3.59 -6.62 21.29
N ASP A 12 4.09 -6.36 22.53
CA ASP A 12 3.29 -5.70 23.57
C ASP A 12 2.94 -4.27 23.15
N ILE A 13 3.91 -3.53 22.62
CA ILE A 13 3.69 -2.15 22.14
C ILE A 13 2.63 -2.14 21.03
N ALA A 14 2.73 -3.07 20.06
CA ALA A 14 1.74 -3.18 18.97
C ALA A 14 0.35 -3.49 19.50
N LYS A 15 0.26 -4.40 20.48
CA LYS A 15 -1.01 -4.75 21.15
C LYS A 15 -1.59 -3.55 21.89
N ASP A 16 -0.79 -2.90 22.73
CA ASP A 16 -1.23 -1.76 23.56
C ASP A 16 -1.70 -0.60 22.67
N ASN A 17 -0.97 -0.29 21.59
CA ASN A 17 -1.38 0.71 20.63
C ASN A 17 -2.72 0.36 19.97
N ARG A 18 -2.92 -0.90 19.58
CA ARG A 18 -4.19 -1.36 18.99
C ARG A 18 -5.34 -1.27 19.97
N GLU A 19 -5.14 -1.70 21.23
CA GLU A 19 -6.14 -1.60 22.30
C GLU A 19 -6.47 -0.13 22.61
N ALA A 20 -5.48 0.75 22.69
CA ALA A 20 -5.68 2.18 22.89
C ALA A 20 -6.50 2.80 21.75
N MET A 21 -6.19 2.47 20.49
CA MET A 21 -6.94 2.93 19.32
C MET A 21 -8.39 2.42 19.35
N GLN A 22 -8.63 1.17 19.74
CA GLN A 22 -9.97 0.61 19.86
C GLN A 22 -10.78 1.30 20.96
N LEU A 23 -10.16 1.58 22.12
CA LEU A 23 -10.77 2.32 23.22
C LEU A 23 -11.15 3.74 22.80
N LEU A 24 -10.23 4.45 22.12
CA LEU A 24 -10.50 5.80 21.60
C LEU A 24 -11.62 5.81 20.58
N ALA A 25 -11.62 4.85 19.66
CA ALA A 25 -12.70 4.70 18.68
C ALA A 25 -14.05 4.40 19.37
N GLY A 26 -14.06 3.54 20.38
CA GLY A 26 -15.24 3.26 21.20
C GLY A 26 -15.72 4.48 21.96
N ALA A 27 -14.82 5.25 22.58
CA ALA A 27 -15.15 6.48 23.28
C ALA A 27 -15.76 7.54 22.35
N LEU A 28 -15.20 7.70 21.13
CA LEU A 28 -15.75 8.62 20.12
C LEU A 28 -17.17 8.23 19.68
N LEU A 29 -17.44 6.91 19.53
CA LEU A 29 -18.78 6.42 19.18
C LEU A 29 -19.81 6.60 20.29
N THR A 30 -19.38 6.60 21.58
CA THR A 30 -20.27 6.73 22.73
C THR A 30 -20.43 8.18 23.18
N GLN A 31 -19.69 9.14 22.62
CA GLN A 31 -19.92 10.55 22.91
C GLN A 31 -21.34 10.92 22.47
N PRO A 32 -22.17 11.51 23.37
CA PRO A 32 -23.47 11.99 22.97
C PRO A 32 -23.25 13.04 21.88
N GLN A 33 -23.88 12.84 20.73
CA GLN A 33 -23.94 13.90 19.71
C GLN A 33 -24.64 15.08 20.37
N ILE A 34 -23.85 16.08 20.79
CA ILE A 34 -24.39 17.30 21.37
C ILE A 34 -25.02 18.08 20.20
N SER A 35 -26.31 17.83 20.00
CA SER A 35 -27.16 18.56 19.07
C SER A 35 -27.42 19.97 19.65
N GLY A 36 -26.39 20.79 19.68
CA GLY A 36 -26.48 22.19 20.09
C GLY A 36 -26.16 23.10 18.91
N ILE A 37 -27.09 23.98 18.56
CA ILE A 37 -27.03 24.92 17.42
C ILE A 37 -25.71 25.72 17.30
N GLY A 38 -24.89 25.77 18.36
CA GLY A 38 -23.59 26.46 18.36
C GLY A 38 -22.40 25.56 18.01
N VAL A 39 -22.47 24.27 18.33
CA VAL A 39 -21.39 23.29 18.09
C VAL A 39 -21.42 22.82 16.63
N GLU A 40 -22.59 22.68 16.02
CA GLU A 40 -22.78 22.33 14.63
C GLU A 40 -22.09 23.34 13.69
N LYS A 41 -22.25 24.64 13.93
CA LYS A 41 -21.64 25.67 13.10
C LYS A 41 -20.10 25.70 13.13
N ASP A 42 -19.47 25.28 14.22
CA ASP A 42 -18.01 25.22 14.30
C ASP A 42 -17.48 23.94 13.66
N THR A 43 -18.18 22.80 13.80
CA THR A 43 -17.86 21.56 13.09
C THR A 43 -18.00 21.74 11.58
N ASP A 44 -19.07 22.39 11.12
CA ASP A 44 -19.28 22.70 9.69
C ASP A 44 -18.13 23.50 9.11
N LYS A 45 -17.61 24.49 9.82
CA LYS A 45 -16.44 25.27 9.36
C LYS A 45 -15.19 24.42 9.24
N VAL A 46 -14.97 23.53 10.22
CA VAL A 46 -13.80 22.62 10.22
C VAL A 46 -13.91 21.62 9.06
N VAL A 47 -15.07 20.98 8.89
CA VAL A 47 -15.29 20.04 7.79
C VAL A 47 -15.21 20.75 6.45
N PHE A 48 -15.77 21.95 6.32
CA PHE A 48 -15.69 22.75 5.11
C PHE A 48 -14.25 23.10 4.73
N ALA A 49 -13.44 23.54 5.69
CA ALA A 49 -12.02 23.83 5.48
C ALA A 49 -11.23 22.57 5.07
N LEU A 50 -11.51 21.43 5.72
CA LEU A 50 -10.90 20.15 5.39
C LEU A 50 -11.27 19.70 3.97
N VAL A 51 -12.54 19.84 3.58
CA VAL A 51 -13.01 19.54 2.21
C VAL A 51 -12.26 20.38 1.18
N ASP A 52 -12.15 21.68 1.41
CA ASP A 52 -11.43 22.60 0.49
C ASP A 52 -9.93 22.24 0.44
N GLU A 53 -9.31 21.88 1.57
CA GLU A 53 -7.92 21.43 1.61
C GLU A 53 -7.73 20.15 0.78
N ILE A 54 -8.57 19.13 0.99
CA ILE A 54 -8.46 17.87 0.24
C ILE A 54 -8.67 18.12 -1.26
N LEU A 55 -9.71 18.88 -1.64
CA LEU A 55 -9.98 19.21 -3.04
C LEU A 55 -8.81 19.96 -3.70
N SER A 56 -8.14 20.84 -2.96
CA SER A 56 -6.97 21.57 -3.47
C SER A 56 -5.77 20.68 -3.76
N LYS A 57 -5.64 19.55 -3.06
CA LYS A 57 -4.59 18.56 -3.26
C LYS A 57 -4.90 17.57 -4.39
N MET A 58 -6.20 17.46 -4.78
CA MET A 58 -6.62 16.52 -5.82
C MET A 58 -6.27 17.03 -7.21
N ARG A 59 -5.54 16.21 -7.95
CA ARG A 59 -5.18 16.48 -9.34
C ARG A 59 -6.39 16.33 -10.29
N PRO A 60 -6.34 16.91 -11.50
CA PRO A 60 -7.23 16.51 -12.59
C PRO A 60 -7.15 15.00 -12.87
N PRO A 61 -8.20 14.37 -13.39
CA PRO A 61 -8.14 12.98 -13.81
C PRO A 61 -7.07 12.77 -14.88
N PHE A 62 -6.47 11.60 -14.90
CA PHE A 62 -5.53 11.21 -15.94
C PHE A 62 -6.25 11.09 -17.30
N ASP A 63 -5.66 11.64 -18.34
CA ASP A 63 -6.14 11.48 -19.71
C ASP A 63 -5.78 10.10 -20.25
N ILE A 64 -6.74 9.17 -20.18
CA ILE A 64 -6.54 7.78 -20.59
C ILE A 64 -6.32 7.67 -22.10
N GLU A 65 -6.90 8.56 -22.91
CA GLU A 65 -6.70 8.56 -24.36
C GLU A 65 -5.28 8.97 -24.72
N TYR A 66 -4.80 10.08 -24.14
CA TYR A 66 -3.41 10.51 -24.29
C TYR A 66 -2.42 9.41 -23.89
N VAL A 67 -2.62 8.80 -22.70
CA VAL A 67 -1.73 7.75 -22.19
C VAL A 67 -1.81 6.49 -23.06
N SER A 68 -2.98 6.14 -23.60
CA SER A 68 -3.13 4.99 -24.49
C SER A 68 -2.38 5.17 -25.83
N ASN A 69 -2.29 6.42 -26.27
CA ASN A 69 -1.52 6.76 -27.49
C ASN A 69 -0.01 6.77 -27.19
N LYS A 70 0.42 7.31 -26.04
CA LYS A 70 1.83 7.35 -25.62
C LYS A 70 2.36 5.97 -25.24
N TYR A 71 1.56 5.17 -24.55
CA TYR A 71 1.89 3.82 -24.05
C TYR A 71 0.90 2.79 -24.61
N PRO A 72 0.96 2.46 -25.90
CA PRO A 72 0.03 1.50 -26.51
C PRO A 72 0.22 0.11 -25.90
N VAL A 73 -0.86 -0.69 -25.91
CA VAL A 73 -0.80 -2.08 -25.50
C VAL A 73 0.04 -2.86 -26.49
N LEU A 74 1.19 -3.32 -26.06
CA LEU A 74 2.12 -4.10 -26.85
C LEU A 74 2.27 -5.50 -26.26
N TYR A 75 2.26 -6.50 -27.11
CA TYR A 75 2.49 -7.88 -26.68
C TYR A 75 3.82 -8.05 -25.92
N VAL A 76 4.85 -7.32 -26.33
CA VAL A 76 6.19 -7.41 -25.74
C VAL A 76 6.37 -6.58 -24.46
N ASN A 77 5.43 -5.71 -24.12
CA ASN A 77 5.51 -4.86 -22.96
C ASN A 77 4.19 -4.80 -22.18
N SER A 78 4.06 -5.66 -21.18
CA SER A 78 2.88 -5.71 -20.31
C SER A 78 2.80 -4.53 -19.32
N MET A 79 3.89 -3.76 -19.11
CA MET A 79 3.87 -2.62 -18.18
C MET A 79 2.94 -1.50 -18.67
N ASN A 80 2.80 -1.32 -19.99
CA ASN A 80 1.85 -0.36 -20.55
C ASN A 80 0.40 -0.71 -20.17
N THR A 81 0.07 -2.01 -20.14
CA THR A 81 -1.25 -2.47 -19.69
C THR A 81 -1.46 -2.22 -18.21
N VAL A 82 -0.44 -2.47 -17.38
CA VAL A 82 -0.49 -2.19 -15.94
C VAL A 82 -0.72 -0.71 -15.70
N LEU A 83 0.08 0.17 -16.32
CA LEU A 83 -0.08 1.62 -16.18
C LEU A 83 -1.52 2.04 -16.48
N ARG A 84 -2.08 1.61 -17.61
CA ARG A 84 -3.46 1.96 -18.00
C ARG A 84 -4.51 1.48 -16.99
N GLN A 85 -4.36 0.25 -16.49
CA GLN A 85 -5.28 -0.30 -15.47
C GLN A 85 -5.22 0.50 -14.18
N GLU A 86 -4.03 0.86 -13.72
CA GLU A 86 -3.82 1.70 -12.54
C GLU A 86 -4.50 3.06 -12.71
N LEU A 87 -4.24 3.76 -13.82
CA LEU A 87 -4.81 5.08 -14.08
C LEU A 87 -6.34 5.08 -14.10
N VAL A 88 -6.97 4.06 -14.71
CA VAL A 88 -8.43 3.92 -14.70
C VAL A 88 -8.95 3.80 -13.27
N LYS A 89 -8.31 2.97 -12.44
CA LYS A 89 -8.73 2.76 -11.05
C LYS A 89 -8.54 3.99 -10.18
N PHE A 90 -7.42 4.69 -10.34
CA PHE A 90 -7.22 5.94 -9.61
C PHE A 90 -8.16 7.06 -10.07
N ASN A 91 -8.53 7.11 -11.36
CA ASN A 91 -9.56 8.03 -11.84
C ASN A 91 -10.92 7.74 -11.18
N GLU A 92 -11.37 6.45 -11.18
CA GLU A 92 -12.61 6.05 -10.50
C GLU A 92 -12.62 6.45 -9.02
N LEU A 93 -11.52 6.24 -8.30
CA LEU A 93 -11.40 6.61 -6.89
C LEU A 93 -11.45 8.13 -6.69
N THR A 94 -10.66 8.88 -7.45
CA THR A 94 -10.60 10.34 -7.31
C THR A 94 -11.89 11.02 -7.74
N GLU A 95 -12.65 10.46 -8.67
CA GLU A 95 -13.97 10.92 -9.06
C GLU A 95 -14.95 10.80 -7.88
N VAL A 96 -15.03 9.61 -7.25
CA VAL A 96 -15.88 9.40 -6.06
C VAL A 96 -15.50 10.35 -4.92
N ILE A 97 -14.20 10.57 -4.67
CA ILE A 97 -13.72 11.51 -3.65
C ILE A 97 -14.21 12.93 -3.98
N LYS A 98 -14.00 13.41 -5.20
CA LYS A 98 -14.41 14.77 -5.62
C LYS A 98 -15.91 14.97 -5.55
N GLU A 99 -16.69 14.02 -6.09
CA GLU A 99 -18.15 14.11 -6.08
C GLU A 99 -18.71 14.14 -4.65
N THR A 100 -18.24 13.25 -3.77
CA THR A 100 -18.70 13.22 -2.38
C THR A 100 -18.32 14.49 -1.62
N LEU A 101 -17.10 15.00 -1.79
CA LEU A 101 -16.64 16.24 -1.16
C LEU A 101 -17.40 17.47 -1.67
N ASP A 102 -17.64 17.58 -2.98
CA ASP A 102 -18.45 18.65 -3.55
C ASP A 102 -19.90 18.61 -3.04
N ASN A 103 -20.48 17.42 -2.90
CA ASN A 103 -21.82 17.26 -2.37
C ASN A 103 -21.89 17.60 -0.88
N VAL A 104 -20.92 17.19 -0.06
CA VAL A 104 -20.83 17.61 1.36
C VAL A 104 -20.71 19.12 1.46
N ARG A 105 -19.87 19.75 0.64
CA ARG A 105 -19.73 21.20 0.60
C ARG A 105 -21.03 21.94 0.25
N LYS A 106 -21.80 21.40 -0.70
CA LYS A 106 -23.14 21.92 -1.06
C LYS A 106 -24.16 21.71 0.05
N ALA A 107 -24.12 20.54 0.71
CA ALA A 107 -25.03 20.21 1.81
C ALA A 107 -24.81 21.12 3.03
N ILE A 108 -23.55 21.40 3.41
CA ILE A 108 -23.22 22.36 4.47
C ILE A 108 -23.75 23.77 4.14
N LYS A 109 -23.77 24.15 2.86
CA LYS A 109 -24.37 25.42 2.41
C LYS A 109 -25.89 25.40 2.28
N GLY A 110 -26.55 24.26 2.55
CA GLY A 110 -27.99 24.09 2.42
C GLY A 110 -28.49 24.03 0.96
N LEU A 111 -27.60 23.79 0.01
CA LEU A 111 -27.94 23.73 -1.43
C LEU A 111 -28.40 22.34 -1.87
N VAL A 112 -28.06 21.31 -1.12
CA VAL A 112 -28.39 19.90 -1.37
C VAL A 112 -28.88 19.28 -0.07
N LEU A 113 -29.84 18.35 -0.16
CA LEU A 113 -30.34 17.62 0.99
C LEU A 113 -29.27 16.64 1.48
N MET A 114 -29.05 16.58 2.79
CA MET A 114 -28.15 15.59 3.41
C MET A 114 -28.77 14.20 3.28
N SER A 115 -28.22 13.37 2.40
CA SER A 115 -28.60 11.96 2.33
C SER A 115 -27.84 11.15 3.38
N PRO A 116 -28.30 9.92 3.74
CA PRO A 116 -27.58 9.07 4.69
C PRO A 116 -26.13 8.79 4.27
N GLU A 117 -25.84 8.66 2.96
CA GLU A 117 -24.49 8.46 2.46
C GLU A 117 -23.61 9.72 2.64
N LEU A 118 -24.19 10.92 2.42
CA LEU A 118 -23.48 12.16 2.66
C LEU A 118 -23.27 12.44 4.15
N GLU A 119 -24.22 12.06 4.99
CA GLU A 119 -24.09 12.13 6.43
C GLU A 119 -22.96 11.22 6.94
N ASP A 120 -22.84 9.98 6.42
CA ASP A 120 -21.70 9.10 6.71
C ASP A 120 -20.38 9.75 6.31
N VAL A 121 -20.29 10.34 5.11
CA VAL A 121 -19.08 11.05 4.67
C VAL A 121 -18.77 12.21 5.60
N TYR A 122 -19.73 13.05 5.92
CA TYR A 122 -19.56 14.20 6.82
C TYR A 122 -19.06 13.78 8.20
N LEU A 123 -19.69 12.77 8.80
CA LEU A 123 -19.33 12.25 10.13
C LEU A 123 -17.91 11.66 10.12
N ASN A 124 -17.56 10.85 9.11
CA ASN A 124 -16.20 10.30 9.01
C ASN A 124 -15.14 11.39 8.82
N LEU A 125 -15.40 12.40 7.99
CA LEU A 125 -14.51 13.56 7.84
C LEU A 125 -14.31 14.30 9.17
N SER A 126 -15.38 14.51 9.95
CA SER A 126 -15.32 15.23 11.22
C SER A 126 -14.47 14.55 12.28
N ILE A 127 -14.35 13.21 12.22
CA ILE A 127 -13.54 12.40 13.15
C ILE A 127 -12.21 11.93 12.55
N GLY A 128 -11.84 12.42 11.36
CA GLY A 128 -10.57 12.09 10.71
C GLY A 128 -10.47 10.66 10.17
N LYS A 129 -11.59 10.03 9.85
CA LYS A 129 -11.66 8.69 9.25
C LYS A 129 -11.92 8.75 7.76
N VAL A 130 -11.44 7.74 7.04
CA VAL A 130 -11.75 7.57 5.63
C VAL A 130 -13.21 7.15 5.46
N PRO A 131 -14.03 7.87 4.66
CA PRO A 131 -15.42 7.51 4.41
C PRO A 131 -15.57 6.14 3.75
N LEU A 132 -16.63 5.40 4.09
CA LEU A 132 -16.90 4.07 3.52
C LEU A 132 -17.06 4.10 2.00
N ALA A 133 -17.59 5.18 1.43
CA ALA A 133 -17.72 5.34 -0.01
C ALA A 133 -16.36 5.33 -0.72
N TRP A 134 -15.33 5.92 -0.08
CA TRP A 134 -13.96 5.92 -0.60
C TRP A 134 -13.28 4.57 -0.40
N ASP A 135 -13.40 4.00 0.80
CA ASP A 135 -12.78 2.71 1.16
C ASP A 135 -13.20 1.59 0.21
N ARG A 136 -14.50 1.53 -0.17
CA ARG A 136 -15.03 0.54 -1.13
C ARG A 136 -14.41 0.63 -2.54
N LYS A 137 -13.93 1.78 -2.92
CA LYS A 137 -13.33 2.04 -4.24
C LYS A 137 -11.81 2.17 -4.18
N SER A 138 -11.25 2.15 -2.97
CA SER A 138 -9.83 2.36 -2.71
C SER A 138 -9.03 1.06 -2.76
N TYR A 139 -7.71 1.25 -2.79
CA TYR A 139 -6.75 0.22 -2.40
C TYR A 139 -6.85 -0.01 -0.88
N PRO A 140 -6.50 -1.22 -0.39
CA PRO A 140 -6.52 -1.50 1.05
C PRO A 140 -5.59 -0.54 1.81
N SER A 141 -6.12 0.15 2.81
CA SER A 141 -5.37 1.07 3.67
C SER A 141 -5.98 1.10 5.07
N LEU A 142 -5.13 1.21 6.09
CA LEU A 142 -5.54 1.38 7.49
C LEU A 142 -5.20 2.77 8.01
N LYS A 143 -4.68 3.64 7.13
CA LYS A 143 -4.25 4.99 7.47
C LYS A 143 -5.43 5.88 7.89
N PRO A 144 -5.24 6.75 8.89
CA PRO A 144 -6.21 7.82 9.18
C PRO A 144 -6.32 8.77 7.98
N LEU A 145 -7.40 9.55 7.93
CA LEU A 145 -7.77 10.38 6.78
C LEU A 145 -6.62 11.24 6.25
N GLY A 146 -5.90 11.94 7.11
CA GLY A 146 -4.80 12.82 6.70
C GLY A 146 -3.68 12.07 6.00
N SER A 147 -3.22 10.98 6.61
CA SER A 147 -2.17 10.11 6.05
C SER A 147 -2.65 9.39 4.78
N TYR A 148 -3.93 8.98 4.73
CA TYR A 148 -4.54 8.40 3.54
C TYR A 148 -4.54 9.36 2.35
N VAL A 149 -4.93 10.62 2.57
CA VAL A 149 -4.92 11.64 1.51
C VAL A 149 -3.50 11.92 1.01
N ASN A 150 -2.53 12.02 1.92
CA ASN A 150 -1.14 12.22 1.54
C ASN A 150 -0.58 11.02 0.75
N ASP A 151 -0.90 9.79 1.17
CA ASP A 151 -0.53 8.56 0.46
C ASP A 151 -1.17 8.51 -0.93
N LEU A 152 -2.45 8.85 -1.05
CA LEU A 152 -3.15 8.94 -2.34
C LEU A 152 -2.47 9.96 -3.27
N VAL A 153 -2.18 11.15 -2.78
CA VAL A 153 -1.48 12.19 -3.57
C VAL A 153 -0.11 11.70 -4.03
N ALA A 154 0.64 11.02 -3.17
CA ALA A 154 1.94 10.44 -3.52
C ALA A 154 1.82 9.37 -4.64
N ARG A 155 0.78 8.52 -4.58
CA ARG A 155 0.51 7.52 -5.64
C ARG A 155 0.14 8.16 -6.97
N LEU A 156 -0.72 9.19 -6.92
CA LEU A 156 -1.08 9.94 -8.12
C LEU A 156 0.14 10.64 -8.73
N GLN A 157 1.05 11.16 -7.89
CA GLN A 157 2.31 11.74 -8.36
C GLN A 157 3.23 10.70 -8.98
N PHE A 158 3.40 9.53 -8.35
CA PHE A 158 4.18 8.41 -8.89
C PHE A 158 3.72 7.99 -10.29
N LEU A 159 2.41 7.89 -10.51
CA LEU A 159 1.84 7.55 -11.82
C LEU A 159 2.03 8.69 -12.84
N GLN A 160 1.90 9.94 -12.41
CA GLN A 160 2.15 11.07 -13.28
C GLN A 160 3.62 11.16 -13.70
N ASP A 161 4.54 10.95 -12.77
CA ASP A 161 5.96 10.92 -13.07
C ASP A 161 6.30 9.82 -14.09
N TRP A 162 5.63 8.66 -14.00
CA TRP A 162 5.74 7.62 -15.02
C TRP A 162 5.21 8.08 -16.38
N ILE A 163 4.08 8.79 -16.43
CA ILE A 163 3.55 9.32 -17.69
C ILE A 163 4.52 10.34 -18.30
N ASP A 164 5.11 11.20 -17.48
CA ASP A 164 5.91 12.35 -17.94
C ASP A 164 7.35 11.94 -18.31
N HIS A 165 7.96 11.02 -17.54
CA HIS A 165 9.39 10.68 -17.61
C HIS A 165 9.67 9.22 -17.97
N ASP A 166 8.67 8.48 -18.47
CA ASP A 166 8.71 7.04 -18.72
C ASP A 166 8.80 6.19 -17.43
N ALA A 167 8.89 4.86 -17.61
CA ALA A 167 8.88 3.93 -16.49
C ALA A 167 10.05 4.21 -15.53
N PRO A 168 9.78 4.25 -14.22
CA PRO A 168 10.81 4.56 -13.23
C PRO A 168 11.88 3.46 -13.18
N ASN A 169 13.11 3.84 -12.84
CA ASN A 169 14.19 2.88 -12.63
C ASN A 169 13.94 1.96 -11.44
N VAL A 170 13.25 2.48 -10.42
CA VAL A 170 12.86 1.75 -9.22
C VAL A 170 11.35 1.96 -9.01
N PHE A 171 10.59 0.88 -9.01
CA PHE A 171 9.14 0.94 -8.83
C PHE A 171 8.77 1.01 -7.35
N TRP A 172 7.85 1.88 -7.01
CA TRP A 172 7.24 1.88 -5.69
C TRP A 172 6.15 0.80 -5.63
N ILE A 173 6.49 -0.38 -5.11
CA ILE A 173 5.58 -1.55 -5.13
C ILE A 173 4.27 -1.27 -4.39
N SER A 174 4.32 -0.48 -3.33
CA SER A 174 3.15 -0.09 -2.54
C SER A 174 2.26 0.92 -3.28
N GLY A 175 2.79 1.63 -4.26
CA GLY A 175 2.09 2.64 -5.05
C GLY A 175 1.02 2.09 -5.98
N PHE A 176 1.05 0.78 -6.28
CA PHE A 176 0.08 0.13 -7.16
C PHE A 176 -1.23 -0.18 -6.47
N PHE A 177 -2.31 -0.03 -7.20
CA PHE A 177 -3.64 -0.52 -6.83
C PHE A 177 -3.68 -2.06 -6.92
N PHE A 178 -3.14 -2.59 -8.02
CA PHE A 178 -3.07 -4.03 -8.34
C PHE A 178 -1.62 -4.54 -8.41
N THR A 179 -0.97 -4.66 -7.27
CA THR A 179 0.41 -5.16 -7.18
C THR A 179 0.60 -6.50 -7.89
N GLN A 180 -0.40 -7.39 -7.87
CA GLN A 180 -0.33 -8.68 -8.57
C GLN A 180 -0.24 -8.53 -10.10
N SER A 181 -0.95 -7.55 -10.68
CA SER A 181 -0.85 -7.26 -12.12
C SER A 181 0.55 -6.78 -12.50
N PHE A 182 1.17 -5.95 -11.68
CA PHE A 182 2.55 -5.51 -11.85
C PHE A 182 3.52 -6.70 -11.84
N LEU A 183 3.46 -7.57 -10.82
CA LEU A 183 4.31 -8.75 -10.71
C LEU A 183 4.11 -9.70 -11.90
N THR A 184 2.87 -9.95 -12.28
CA THR A 184 2.56 -10.77 -13.47
C THR A 184 3.14 -10.16 -14.74
N ALA A 185 3.09 -8.85 -14.90
CA ALA A 185 3.66 -8.16 -16.06
C ALA A 185 5.18 -8.32 -16.14
N VAL A 186 5.88 -8.30 -15.00
CA VAL A 186 7.33 -8.57 -14.92
C VAL A 186 7.64 -9.98 -15.45
N LEU A 187 6.90 -11.00 -14.97
CA LEU A 187 7.05 -12.39 -15.46
C LEU A 187 6.73 -12.51 -16.93
N GLN A 188 5.63 -11.90 -17.40
CA GLN A 188 5.22 -11.95 -18.82
C GLN A 188 6.27 -11.34 -19.74
N ASN A 189 6.84 -10.20 -19.38
CA ASN A 189 7.89 -9.56 -20.19
C ASN A 189 9.11 -10.46 -20.30
N TYR A 190 9.52 -11.09 -19.19
CA TYR A 190 10.63 -12.03 -19.19
C TYR A 190 10.32 -13.31 -19.99
N ALA A 191 9.15 -13.91 -19.78
CA ALA A 191 8.66 -15.09 -20.48
C ALA A 191 8.71 -14.92 -22.01
N ARG A 192 8.20 -13.78 -22.50
CA ARG A 192 8.16 -13.46 -23.93
C ARG A 192 9.54 -13.19 -24.51
N LYS A 193 10.37 -12.46 -23.79
CA LYS A 193 11.75 -12.15 -24.20
C LYS A 193 12.59 -13.41 -24.35
N HIS A 194 12.43 -14.37 -23.43
CA HIS A 194 13.23 -15.58 -23.39
C HIS A 194 12.51 -16.80 -23.99
N LYS A 195 11.24 -16.64 -24.43
CA LYS A 195 10.41 -17.71 -24.99
C LYS A 195 10.24 -18.90 -24.05
N ILE A 196 10.05 -18.61 -22.75
CA ILE A 196 9.86 -19.59 -21.68
C ILE A 196 8.39 -19.53 -21.23
N PRO A 197 7.72 -20.68 -20.98
CA PRO A 197 6.38 -20.70 -20.40
C PRO A 197 6.36 -19.99 -19.05
N ILE A 198 5.37 -19.11 -18.82
CA ILE A 198 5.27 -18.32 -17.60
C ILE A 198 5.14 -19.20 -16.34
N ASP A 199 4.51 -20.35 -16.47
CA ASP A 199 4.29 -21.30 -15.35
C ASP A 199 5.59 -21.93 -14.83
N TRP A 200 6.67 -21.84 -15.60
CA TRP A 200 8.00 -22.31 -15.18
C TRP A 200 8.80 -21.23 -14.46
N LEU A 201 8.32 -20.00 -14.52
CA LEU A 201 9.00 -18.84 -13.97
C LEU A 201 8.57 -18.60 -12.53
N ASP A 202 9.50 -18.05 -11.77
CA ASP A 202 9.28 -17.50 -10.45
C ASP A 202 10.24 -16.32 -10.24
N PHE A 203 10.25 -15.76 -9.04
CA PHE A 203 11.12 -14.65 -8.69
C PHE A 203 12.26 -15.10 -7.78
N GLU A 204 13.46 -14.67 -8.10
CA GLU A 204 14.59 -14.56 -7.19
C GLU A 204 14.68 -13.14 -6.69
N PHE A 205 15.10 -12.95 -5.44
CA PHE A 205 15.16 -11.64 -4.79
C PHE A 205 16.58 -11.34 -4.35
N GLU A 206 17.05 -10.14 -4.64
CA GLU A 206 18.32 -9.63 -4.12
C GLU A 206 18.08 -8.30 -3.43
N ILE A 207 18.34 -8.25 -2.12
CA ILE A 207 18.32 -6.99 -1.37
C ILE A 207 19.61 -6.25 -1.69
N THR A 208 19.49 -5.13 -2.38
CA THR A 208 20.64 -4.36 -2.85
C THR A 208 21.23 -3.50 -1.73
N SER A 209 22.42 -2.97 -1.97
CA SER A 209 23.02 -1.95 -1.09
C SER A 209 22.57 -0.52 -1.45
N PHE A 210 21.71 -0.35 -2.47
CA PHE A 210 21.22 0.96 -2.88
C PHE A 210 20.15 1.46 -1.91
N GLU A 211 20.28 2.71 -1.44
CA GLU A 211 19.35 3.29 -0.48
C GLU A 211 18.21 4.08 -1.14
N SER A 212 18.49 4.85 -2.21
CA SER A 212 17.47 5.74 -2.79
C SER A 212 17.60 6.04 -4.28
N ASN A 213 18.79 6.05 -4.86
CA ASN A 213 18.95 6.48 -6.25
C ASN A 213 19.68 5.43 -7.09
N VAL A 214 18.94 4.77 -7.96
CA VAL A 214 19.47 3.92 -9.00
C VAL A 214 19.29 4.65 -10.33
N SER A 215 20.42 5.04 -10.96
CA SER A 215 20.41 5.81 -12.21
C SER A 215 20.12 4.95 -13.44
N THR A 216 20.16 3.63 -13.31
CA THR A 216 20.00 2.69 -14.43
C THR A 216 19.00 1.59 -14.10
N THR A 217 18.17 1.22 -15.08
CA THR A 217 17.30 0.05 -14.98
C THR A 217 18.14 -1.24 -14.94
N PRO A 218 17.67 -2.31 -14.27
CA PRO A 218 18.37 -3.58 -14.29
C PRO A 218 18.35 -4.21 -15.68
N SER A 219 19.31 -5.08 -15.99
CA SER A 219 19.40 -5.78 -17.28
C SER A 219 18.20 -6.69 -17.56
N PHE A 220 17.55 -7.19 -16.50
CA PHE A 220 16.30 -7.95 -16.51
C PHE A 220 15.61 -7.82 -15.15
N GLY A 221 14.31 -8.12 -15.11
CA GLY A 221 13.52 -7.90 -13.90
C GLY A 221 13.30 -6.43 -13.60
N VAL A 222 13.09 -6.11 -12.34
CA VAL A 222 12.79 -4.75 -11.88
C VAL A 222 13.37 -4.50 -10.49
N TYR A 223 13.72 -3.25 -10.22
CA TYR A 223 13.97 -2.77 -8.86
C TYR A 223 12.66 -2.30 -8.23
N ILE A 224 12.47 -2.65 -6.97
CA ILE A 224 11.34 -2.17 -6.17
C ILE A 224 11.80 -1.56 -4.86
N HIS A 225 10.99 -0.66 -4.30
CA HIS A 225 11.14 -0.11 -2.95
C HIS A 225 9.77 0.03 -2.27
N GLY A 226 9.77 0.38 -0.97
CA GLY A 226 8.57 0.68 -0.21
C GLY A 226 8.01 -0.51 0.57
N LEU A 227 8.85 -1.48 0.93
CA LEU A 227 8.48 -2.57 1.83
C LEU A 227 9.04 -2.32 3.23
N PHE A 228 8.20 -2.55 4.24
CA PHE A 228 8.52 -2.41 5.66
C PHE A 228 8.56 -3.80 6.30
N LEU A 229 9.66 -4.13 7.01
CA LEU A 229 9.72 -5.33 7.83
C LEU A 229 9.05 -5.08 9.19
N GLU A 230 8.14 -5.95 9.58
CA GLU A 230 7.56 -6.05 10.91
C GLU A 230 8.14 -7.28 11.62
N GLY A 231 8.56 -7.14 12.87
CA GLY A 231 9.08 -8.21 13.71
C GLY A 231 10.56 -8.56 13.49
N ALA A 232 11.23 -7.93 12.53
CA ALA A 232 12.66 -8.08 12.24
C ALA A 232 13.21 -6.78 11.62
N ARG A 233 14.52 -6.73 11.41
CA ARG A 233 15.20 -5.67 10.67
C ARG A 233 16.17 -6.23 9.63
N TRP A 234 16.51 -5.44 8.64
CA TRP A 234 17.59 -5.73 7.72
C TRP A 234 18.91 -5.19 8.26
N ASN A 235 19.86 -6.08 8.55
CA ASN A 235 21.20 -5.67 8.96
C ASN A 235 22.03 -5.36 7.72
N ARG A 236 22.37 -4.07 7.54
CA ARG A 236 23.10 -3.57 6.35
C ARG A 236 24.55 -4.03 6.32
N ASP A 237 25.15 -4.29 7.47
CA ASP A 237 26.55 -4.68 7.59
C ASP A 237 26.75 -6.15 7.24
N THR A 238 25.92 -7.03 7.84
CA THR A 238 25.96 -8.48 7.62
C THR A 238 25.21 -8.93 6.37
N LYS A 239 24.29 -8.08 5.85
CA LYS A 239 23.35 -8.41 4.77
C LYS A 239 22.47 -9.62 5.08
N LEU A 240 22.04 -9.72 6.32
CA LEU A 240 21.17 -10.76 6.83
C LEU A 240 19.97 -10.17 7.56
N LEU A 241 18.92 -10.99 7.68
CA LEU A 241 17.79 -10.71 8.56
C LEU A 241 18.27 -10.75 10.01
N ASP A 242 17.88 -9.77 10.81
CA ASP A 242 18.33 -9.60 12.20
C ASP A 242 17.14 -9.21 13.11
N GLU A 243 17.29 -9.38 14.41
CA GLU A 243 16.26 -9.04 15.40
C GLU A 243 15.88 -7.55 15.34
N SER A 244 14.59 -7.27 15.51
CA SER A 244 14.09 -5.90 15.66
C SER A 244 14.81 -5.18 16.80
N LYS A 245 15.04 -3.88 16.62
CA LYS A 245 15.48 -3.04 17.75
C LYS A 245 14.31 -2.76 18.69
N PRO A 246 14.54 -2.69 20.01
CA PRO A 246 13.50 -2.33 20.96
C PRO A 246 12.81 -1.02 20.55
N LYS A 247 11.47 -0.99 20.61
CA LYS A 247 10.60 0.18 20.28
C LYS A 247 10.61 0.61 18.81
N ILE A 248 11.30 -0.12 17.91
CA ILE A 248 11.22 0.11 16.46
C ILE A 248 10.30 -0.95 15.90
N MET A 249 9.09 -0.54 15.50
CA MET A 249 8.04 -1.45 15.06
C MET A 249 8.26 -1.93 13.64
N PHE A 250 8.78 -1.06 12.78
CA PHE A 250 8.97 -1.32 11.36
C PHE A 250 10.37 -0.89 10.93
N ASP A 251 10.98 -1.68 10.07
CA ASP A 251 12.25 -1.35 9.43
C ASP A 251 12.05 -1.26 7.92
N LEU A 252 12.50 -0.17 7.31
CA LEU A 252 12.37 0.01 5.86
C LEU A 252 13.42 -0.85 5.14
N LEU A 253 12.97 -1.78 4.31
CA LEU A 253 13.85 -2.55 3.44
C LEU A 253 14.51 -1.65 2.39
N PRO A 254 15.79 -1.90 2.08
CA PRO A 254 16.45 -1.29 0.93
C PRO A 254 15.76 -1.64 -0.38
N ILE A 255 16.28 -1.10 -1.47
CA ILE A 255 15.81 -1.48 -2.81
C ILE A 255 16.06 -2.97 -3.03
N ILE A 256 15.02 -3.65 -3.51
CA ILE A 256 15.07 -5.08 -3.83
C ILE A 256 15.05 -5.23 -5.35
N TRP A 257 15.96 -6.02 -5.86
CA TRP A 257 15.93 -6.47 -7.24
C TRP A 257 15.11 -7.75 -7.35
N ILE A 258 14.00 -7.67 -8.05
CA ILE A 258 13.15 -8.82 -8.40
C ILE A 258 13.62 -9.37 -9.73
N LYS A 259 14.14 -10.58 -9.72
CA LYS A 259 14.74 -11.26 -10.87
C LYS A 259 13.83 -12.40 -11.31
N PRO A 260 13.12 -12.29 -12.45
CA PRO A 260 12.43 -13.44 -13.03
C PRO A 260 13.42 -14.49 -13.50
N GLY A 261 13.11 -15.75 -13.26
CA GLY A 261 13.94 -16.86 -13.71
C GLY A 261 13.19 -18.20 -13.63
N GLU A 262 13.78 -19.24 -14.20
CA GLU A 262 13.20 -20.58 -14.10
C GLU A 262 13.35 -21.12 -12.66
N ARG A 263 12.24 -21.46 -12.03
CA ARG A 263 12.18 -21.96 -10.65
C ARG A 263 13.17 -23.12 -10.40
N SER A 264 13.35 -24.01 -11.36
CA SER A 264 14.25 -25.15 -11.26
C SER A 264 15.74 -24.78 -11.17
N LYS A 265 16.11 -23.56 -11.52
CA LYS A 265 17.49 -23.06 -11.51
C LYS A 265 17.85 -22.30 -10.25
N PHE A 266 16.87 -22.00 -9.40
CA PHE A 266 17.13 -21.24 -8.17
C PHE A 266 17.86 -22.11 -7.15
N ASN A 267 18.98 -21.59 -6.65
CA ASN A 267 19.70 -22.20 -5.54
C ASN A 267 19.32 -21.48 -4.24
N ILE A 268 18.22 -21.92 -3.63
CA ILE A 268 17.66 -21.29 -2.43
C ILE A 268 18.24 -22.02 -1.22
N ARG A 269 19.12 -21.36 -0.47
CA ARG A 269 19.69 -21.84 0.80
C ARG A 269 19.79 -20.67 1.77
N ASP A 270 19.66 -20.97 3.05
CA ASP A 270 19.86 -20.01 4.13
C ASP A 270 19.01 -18.74 3.96
N VAL A 271 17.71 -18.92 3.69
CA VAL A 271 16.75 -17.83 3.49
C VAL A 271 15.49 -18.05 4.32
N TYR A 272 14.88 -16.95 4.72
CA TYR A 272 13.53 -16.92 5.27
C TYR A 272 12.52 -16.56 4.17
N TYR A 273 11.45 -17.37 4.06
CA TYR A 273 10.31 -17.08 3.17
C TYR A 273 9.40 -16.03 3.83
N CYS A 274 9.77 -14.77 3.68
CA CYS A 274 9.07 -13.66 4.30
C CYS A 274 7.79 -13.34 3.53
N PRO A 275 6.60 -13.52 4.12
CA PRO A 275 5.34 -13.17 3.47
C PRO A 275 5.20 -11.65 3.35
N VAL A 276 4.72 -11.18 2.20
CA VAL A 276 4.43 -9.76 1.93
C VAL A 276 2.92 -9.54 1.95
N TYR A 277 2.46 -8.60 2.77
CA TYR A 277 1.07 -8.21 2.89
C TYR A 277 0.86 -6.75 2.48
N LYS A 278 -0.35 -6.43 2.03
CA LYS A 278 -0.72 -5.05 1.68
C LYS A 278 -0.79 -4.14 2.91
N THR A 279 -1.28 -4.66 4.02
CA THR A 279 -1.46 -3.94 5.29
C THR A 279 -1.07 -4.81 6.48
N SER A 280 -0.90 -4.21 7.66
CA SER A 280 -0.57 -4.89 8.93
C SER A 280 -1.67 -5.85 9.40
N VAL A 281 -2.92 -5.60 9.06
CA VAL A 281 -4.01 -6.56 9.25
C VAL A 281 -3.89 -7.64 8.18
N ARG A 282 -3.17 -8.70 8.49
CA ARG A 282 -2.86 -9.83 7.58
C ARG A 282 -4.09 -10.66 7.20
N ARG A 283 -5.25 -10.36 7.81
CA ARG A 283 -6.53 -10.99 7.51
C ARG A 283 -7.10 -10.47 6.18
N GLY A 284 -7.82 -11.32 5.49
CA GLY A 284 -8.53 -10.99 4.26
C GLY A 284 -9.47 -12.12 3.89
N VAL A 285 -10.26 -11.93 2.84
CA VAL A 285 -11.07 -13.00 2.26
C VAL A 285 -10.12 -14.07 1.71
N LEU A 286 -10.42 -15.34 1.98
CA LEU A 286 -9.63 -16.44 1.45
C LEU A 286 -9.80 -16.50 -0.07
N ALA A 287 -8.69 -16.35 -0.79
CA ALA A 287 -8.69 -16.50 -2.24
C ALA A 287 -8.71 -18.00 -2.63
N THR A 288 -9.03 -18.29 -3.89
CA THR A 288 -9.01 -19.65 -4.43
C THR A 288 -7.64 -20.32 -4.35
N THR A 289 -6.58 -19.52 -4.21
CA THR A 289 -5.20 -19.98 -4.02
C THR A 289 -4.89 -20.43 -2.59
N GLY A 290 -5.84 -20.33 -1.65
CA GLY A 290 -5.64 -20.64 -0.24
C GLY A 290 -4.95 -19.55 0.58
N HIS A 291 -4.59 -18.41 -0.03
CA HIS A 291 -4.01 -17.26 0.65
C HIS A 291 -5.05 -16.16 0.93
N SER A 292 -4.77 -15.31 1.91
CA SER A 292 -5.56 -14.09 2.16
C SER A 292 -5.50 -13.16 0.95
N SER A 293 -6.59 -12.44 0.65
CA SER A 293 -6.63 -11.39 -0.37
C SER A 293 -5.67 -10.22 -0.06
N ASN A 294 -5.18 -10.14 1.16
CA ASN A 294 -4.17 -9.19 1.62
C ASN A 294 -2.73 -9.66 1.34
N PHE A 295 -2.52 -10.95 1.11
CA PHE A 295 -1.22 -11.52 0.75
C PHE A 295 -0.83 -11.19 -0.70
N ILE A 296 0.46 -10.90 -0.94
CA ILE A 296 0.99 -10.58 -2.27
C ILE A 296 1.87 -11.72 -2.77
N LEU A 297 3.00 -11.96 -2.11
CA LEU A 297 4.00 -12.98 -2.45
C LEU A 297 4.90 -13.28 -1.26
N TYR A 298 5.80 -14.23 -1.41
CA TYR A 298 6.94 -14.41 -0.51
C TYR A 298 8.18 -13.75 -1.11
N ILE A 299 8.94 -12.99 -0.31
CA ILE A 299 10.30 -12.57 -0.63
C ILE A 299 11.29 -13.45 0.13
N LEU A 300 12.41 -13.74 -0.51
CA LEU A 300 13.47 -14.59 0.07
C LEU A 300 14.52 -13.67 0.70
N ILE A 301 14.59 -13.66 2.03
CA ILE A 301 15.53 -12.80 2.77
C ILE A 301 16.63 -13.68 3.35
N PRO A 302 17.91 -13.40 3.05
CA PRO A 302 19.03 -14.15 3.63
C PRO A 302 19.03 -14.10 5.15
N THR A 303 19.29 -15.24 5.78
CA THR A 303 19.36 -15.39 7.25
C THR A 303 20.33 -16.50 7.64
N ASP A 304 20.92 -16.39 8.82
CA ASP A 304 21.74 -17.41 9.47
C ASP A 304 20.98 -18.20 10.55
N LEU A 305 19.71 -17.82 10.81
CA LEU A 305 18.85 -18.48 11.77
C LEU A 305 17.83 -19.37 11.05
N ASP A 306 17.32 -20.36 11.79
CA ASP A 306 16.27 -21.25 11.31
C ASP A 306 14.99 -20.48 10.96
N GLU A 307 14.29 -20.89 9.92
CA GLU A 307 13.06 -20.27 9.46
C GLU A 307 12.00 -20.23 10.57
N SER A 308 11.92 -21.27 11.41
CA SER A 308 10.99 -21.34 12.53
C SER A 308 11.18 -20.21 13.54
N HIS A 309 12.40 -19.68 13.69
CA HIS A 309 12.67 -18.53 14.54
C HIS A 309 11.89 -17.32 14.08
N TRP A 310 11.94 -17.01 12.78
CA TRP A 310 11.27 -15.85 12.19
C TRP A 310 9.75 -16.02 12.12
N ILE A 311 9.28 -17.26 11.86
CA ILE A 311 7.85 -17.58 11.93
C ILE A 311 7.30 -17.30 13.32
N ASN A 312 8.00 -17.76 14.37
CA ASN A 312 7.61 -17.52 15.77
C ASN A 312 7.63 -16.04 16.16
N ARG A 313 8.57 -15.26 15.59
CA ARG A 313 8.61 -13.78 15.72
C ARG A 313 7.49 -13.09 14.98
N GLY A 314 6.77 -13.78 14.11
CA GLY A 314 5.71 -13.22 13.28
C GLY A 314 6.23 -12.28 12.19
N VAL A 315 7.44 -12.48 11.70
CA VAL A 315 8.08 -11.60 10.72
C VAL A 315 7.32 -11.60 9.41
N ALA A 316 7.04 -10.43 8.89
CA ALA A 316 6.43 -10.20 7.59
C ALA A 316 6.89 -8.88 6.99
N ALA A 317 6.77 -8.76 5.68
CA ALA A 317 6.92 -7.48 4.99
C ALA A 317 5.55 -6.86 4.71
N LEU A 318 5.44 -5.54 4.83
CA LEU A 318 4.22 -4.78 4.62
C LEU A 318 4.44 -3.74 3.53
N CYS A 319 3.43 -3.54 2.69
CA CYS A 319 3.43 -2.45 1.70
C CYS A 319 3.13 -1.09 2.31
N GLN A 320 2.51 -1.04 3.49
CA GLN A 320 2.16 0.21 4.17
C GLN A 320 2.40 0.06 5.67
N SER A 321 2.88 1.14 6.29
CA SER A 321 2.73 1.34 7.73
C SER A 321 1.33 1.89 8.02
N ASP A 322 0.85 1.70 9.23
CA ASP A 322 -0.49 2.17 9.64
C ASP A 322 -0.50 3.66 10.02
N ASP A 323 0.65 4.34 9.94
CA ASP A 323 0.85 5.75 10.30
C ASP A 323 0.36 6.72 9.23
#